data_8b9f93bf0ac20b4344d4f47e2bef8a7c
#
_entry.id   8b9f93bf0ac20b4344d4f47e2bef8a7c
#
_cell.length_a   1.000
_cell.length_b   1.000
_cell.length_c   1.000
_cell.angle_alpha   90.00
_cell.angle_beta   90.00
_cell.angle_gamma   90.00
#
_symmetry.space_group_name_H-M   'P 1'
#
loop_
_entity.id
_entity.type
_entity.pdbx_description
1 polymer ?
#
loop_
_entity_poly.entity_id
_entity_poly.type
_entity_poly.pdbx_seq_one_letter_code
_entity_poly.pdbx_strand_id
1 'polypeptide(L)'
;MLFRSILDYVDANHGWQDENGIWRWDEDVTNIKKYVEMNGNRILVYESQNEPSNFAGWNKRWPHPQGQKWRPQGWGVPFTDLVKQMHDSIKAVNGDIKLIWPGEEEWIEYFDDNREDVASHIDFTAIHPYILWRKYPETSPFYDGFYKMQKEMLKKRNIPTEIWVTETGWTTYLPDSIRRHFPPVTEYQQAQYLVRNYLVQLYFGAGKMFWYELVEEPFGVHHPESGFGILRYNTMLTVKPAAVAFANMVNNYRYLKPIGKYLAKDRKTYGFIYENEKESGAPVLSIWREADEKEELIPVKYTKSLTGVDIFGRTIEIPIIDGMAHLPLSMSVLTVSGFDMDDLKNLYEPKEQY
;
A
#
# COMPACT_ATOMS: atom_id res chain seq x y z
N MET A 1 17.28 3.06 -1.56
CA MET A 1 16.15 2.47 -2.28
C MET A 1 15.96 1.08 -1.70
N LEU A 2 14.85 0.80 -1.04
CA LEU A 2 14.56 -0.54 -0.55
C LEU A 2 13.93 -1.31 -1.72
N PHE A 3 14.58 -2.38 -2.14
CA PHE A 3 14.00 -3.34 -3.05
C PHE A 3 13.36 -4.44 -2.21
N ARG A 4 12.12 -4.77 -2.51
CA ARG A 4 11.42 -5.96 -2.07
C ARG A 4 11.49 -6.99 -3.20
N SER A 5 11.65 -8.24 -2.87
CA SER A 5 11.47 -9.36 -3.79
C SER A 5 10.46 -10.33 -3.22
N ILE A 6 9.59 -10.85 -4.07
CA ILE A 6 8.67 -11.94 -3.74
C ILE A 6 9.38 -13.26 -4.05
N LEU A 7 9.27 -14.22 -3.14
CA LEU A 7 9.84 -15.56 -3.27
C LEU A 7 8.81 -16.55 -3.84
N ASP A 8 8.35 -16.31 -5.04
CA ASP A 8 7.31 -17.08 -5.73
C ASP A 8 7.83 -18.39 -6.36
N TYR A 9 8.90 -18.95 -5.79
CA TYR A 9 9.57 -20.13 -6.33
C TYR A 9 9.14 -21.44 -5.66
N VAL A 10 8.14 -21.40 -4.77
CA VAL A 10 7.71 -22.59 -4.04
C VAL A 10 6.47 -23.19 -4.65
N ASP A 11 6.57 -24.42 -5.14
CA ASP A 11 5.39 -25.19 -5.53
C ASP A 11 4.81 -25.90 -4.30
N ALA A 12 3.55 -25.65 -4.01
CA ALA A 12 2.83 -26.33 -2.94
C ALA A 12 2.94 -27.87 -3.03
N ASN A 13 3.07 -28.43 -4.23
CA ASN A 13 3.18 -29.87 -4.45
C ASN A 13 4.54 -30.48 -4.08
N HIS A 14 5.60 -29.69 -3.93
CA HIS A 14 6.91 -30.17 -3.51
C HIS A 14 6.98 -30.46 -2.01
N GLY A 15 6.04 -29.94 -1.21
CA GLY A 15 6.00 -30.19 0.22
C GLY A 15 5.77 -31.67 0.55
N TRP A 16 6.48 -32.16 1.54
CA TRP A 16 6.31 -33.48 2.13
C TRP A 16 6.31 -33.39 3.65
N GLN A 17 5.77 -34.39 4.34
CA GLN A 17 5.66 -34.37 5.80
C GLN A 17 6.71 -35.32 6.40
N ASP A 18 7.52 -34.81 7.32
CA ASP A 18 8.52 -35.61 8.03
C ASP A 18 7.88 -36.50 9.13
N GLU A 19 8.70 -37.32 9.79
CA GLU A 19 8.26 -38.24 10.85
C GLU A 19 7.64 -37.57 12.07
N ASN A 20 7.90 -36.26 12.27
CA ASN A 20 7.33 -35.44 13.34
C ASN A 20 6.05 -34.70 12.91
N GLY A 21 5.58 -34.93 11.69
CA GLY A 21 4.42 -34.27 11.13
C GLY A 21 4.66 -32.83 10.64
N ILE A 22 5.93 -32.42 10.50
CA ILE A 22 6.32 -31.09 10.00
C ILE A 22 6.41 -31.12 8.50
N TRP A 23 5.80 -30.13 7.82
CA TRP A 23 5.93 -29.99 6.38
C TRP A 23 7.30 -29.44 5.97
N ARG A 24 7.88 -29.98 4.91
CA ARG A 24 9.23 -29.69 4.39
C ARG A 24 9.23 -29.36 2.91
N TRP A 25 10.09 -28.40 2.52
CA TRP A 25 10.36 -27.97 1.15
C TRP A 25 11.85 -27.84 0.90
N ASP A 26 12.62 -28.89 1.11
CA ASP A 26 14.09 -28.87 1.16
C ASP A 26 14.74 -28.29 -0.10
N GLU A 27 14.23 -28.67 -1.30
CA GLU A 27 14.76 -28.18 -2.57
C GLU A 27 14.41 -26.71 -2.78
N ASP A 28 13.14 -26.32 -2.57
CA ASP A 28 12.69 -24.94 -2.77
C ASP A 28 13.40 -23.99 -1.80
N VAL A 29 13.51 -24.35 -0.53
CA VAL A 29 14.22 -23.56 0.48
C VAL A 29 15.70 -23.44 0.17
N THR A 30 16.32 -24.50 -0.36
CA THR A 30 17.71 -24.46 -0.84
C THR A 30 17.86 -23.49 -2.02
N ASN A 31 16.94 -23.49 -2.96
CA ASN A 31 16.97 -22.57 -4.09
C ASN A 31 16.73 -21.13 -3.67
N ILE A 32 15.83 -20.88 -2.72
CA ILE A 32 15.62 -19.56 -2.10
C ILE A 32 16.93 -19.07 -1.45
N LYS A 33 17.60 -19.92 -0.69
CA LYS A 33 18.89 -19.58 -0.08
C LYS A 33 19.92 -19.14 -1.12
N LYS A 34 20.09 -19.90 -2.20
CA LYS A 34 21.00 -19.55 -3.30
C LYS A 34 20.62 -18.23 -3.94
N TYR A 35 19.31 -17.98 -4.16
CA TYR A 35 18.83 -16.72 -4.71
C TYR A 35 19.16 -15.52 -3.81
N VAL A 36 18.98 -15.67 -2.50
CA VAL A 36 19.34 -14.65 -1.52
C VAL A 36 20.87 -14.42 -1.49
N GLU A 37 21.68 -15.48 -1.51
CA GLU A 37 23.15 -15.38 -1.59
C GLU A 37 23.59 -14.62 -2.85
N MET A 38 22.99 -14.88 -4.01
CA MET A 38 23.31 -14.19 -5.27
C MET A 38 22.97 -12.69 -5.23
N ASN A 39 21.93 -12.30 -4.51
CA ASN A 39 21.54 -10.90 -4.36
C ASN A 39 22.38 -10.17 -3.30
N GLY A 40 22.98 -10.89 -2.35
CA GLY A 40 23.75 -10.31 -1.26
C GLY A 40 22.99 -9.20 -0.53
N ASN A 41 23.63 -8.06 -0.29
CA ASN A 41 23.00 -6.91 0.39
C ASN A 41 22.19 -5.99 -0.52
N ARG A 42 21.93 -6.36 -1.77
CA ARG A 42 21.12 -5.53 -2.71
C ARG A 42 19.64 -5.59 -2.39
N ILE A 43 19.16 -6.73 -1.90
CA ILE A 43 17.78 -6.93 -1.46
C ILE A 43 17.82 -7.30 0.02
N LEU A 44 17.21 -6.47 0.86
CA LEU A 44 17.20 -6.65 2.30
C LEU A 44 15.82 -7.06 2.85
N VAL A 45 14.82 -7.17 1.98
CA VAL A 45 13.47 -7.54 2.36
C VAL A 45 12.89 -8.49 1.33
N TYR A 46 12.41 -9.63 1.79
CA TYR A 46 11.75 -10.65 0.97
C TYR A 46 10.34 -10.90 1.49
N GLU A 47 9.39 -11.01 0.61
CA GLU A 47 8.05 -11.50 0.89
C GLU A 47 8.00 -13.00 0.63
N SER A 48 7.41 -13.75 1.56
CA SER A 48 7.52 -15.22 1.57
C SER A 48 6.85 -15.90 0.38
N GLN A 49 5.75 -15.32 -0.12
CA GLN A 49 5.08 -15.71 -1.36
C GLN A 49 4.05 -14.65 -1.76
N ASN A 50 3.55 -14.69 -3.00
CA ASN A 50 2.44 -13.86 -3.42
C ASN A 50 1.11 -14.59 -3.17
N GLU A 51 0.20 -13.99 -2.42
CA GLU A 51 -1.21 -14.37 -2.24
C GLU A 51 -1.49 -15.89 -2.25
N PRO A 52 -0.97 -16.67 -1.29
CA PRO A 52 -1.12 -18.13 -1.31
C PRO A 52 -2.59 -18.59 -1.41
N SER A 53 -3.56 -17.84 -0.87
CA SER A 53 -4.98 -18.17 -0.95
C SER A 53 -5.56 -18.05 -2.36
N ASN A 54 -4.99 -17.16 -3.17
CA ASN A 54 -5.43 -16.94 -4.56
C ASN A 54 -4.79 -17.89 -5.56
N PHE A 55 -3.67 -18.53 -5.19
CA PHE A 55 -2.98 -19.46 -6.07
C PHE A 55 -3.53 -20.87 -5.94
N ALA A 56 -4.01 -21.38 -7.05
CA ALA A 56 -4.69 -22.69 -7.16
C ALA A 56 -3.88 -23.87 -6.58
N GLY A 57 -2.56 -23.79 -6.55
CA GLY A 57 -1.69 -24.86 -6.02
C GLY A 57 -1.91 -25.13 -4.54
N TRP A 58 -1.92 -24.10 -3.71
CA TRP A 58 -2.12 -24.21 -2.26
C TRP A 58 -3.53 -24.66 -1.91
N ASN A 59 -4.56 -23.99 -2.46
CA ASN A 59 -5.97 -24.32 -2.23
C ASN A 59 -6.36 -25.69 -2.76
N LYS A 60 -5.76 -26.14 -3.87
CA LYS A 60 -6.04 -27.45 -4.43
C LYS A 60 -5.46 -28.58 -3.56
N ARG A 61 -4.27 -28.38 -3.01
CA ARG A 61 -3.61 -29.38 -2.18
C ARG A 61 -4.21 -29.45 -0.79
N TRP A 62 -4.55 -28.31 -0.20
CA TRP A 62 -5.14 -28.18 1.12
C TRP A 62 -6.43 -27.35 1.04
N PRO A 63 -7.53 -27.94 0.56
CA PRO A 63 -8.78 -27.22 0.38
C PRO A 63 -9.38 -26.78 1.71
N HIS A 64 -10.14 -25.71 1.67
CA HIS A 64 -10.93 -25.26 2.80
C HIS A 64 -11.88 -26.37 3.30
N PRO A 65 -12.04 -26.54 4.62
CA PRO A 65 -13.07 -27.40 5.18
C PRO A 65 -14.46 -26.96 4.69
N GLN A 66 -15.30 -27.91 4.30
CA GLN A 66 -16.65 -27.63 3.81
C GLN A 66 -17.43 -26.74 4.80
N GLY A 67 -17.98 -25.64 4.32
CA GLY A 67 -18.80 -24.71 5.07
C GLY A 67 -18.08 -23.51 5.72
N GLN A 68 -16.76 -23.41 5.58
CA GLN A 68 -15.97 -22.31 6.16
C GLN A 68 -15.28 -21.50 5.06
N LYS A 69 -16.03 -20.84 4.20
CA LYS A 69 -15.50 -20.06 3.05
C LYS A 69 -14.54 -18.91 3.42
N TRP A 70 -14.46 -18.55 4.68
CA TRP A 70 -13.72 -17.39 5.18
C TRP A 70 -12.53 -17.75 6.08
N ARG A 71 -12.20 -19.03 6.21
CA ARG A 71 -11.05 -19.46 6.99
C ARG A 71 -10.06 -20.23 6.12
N PRO A 72 -8.82 -19.78 6.04
CA PRO A 72 -7.78 -20.35 5.17
C PRO A 72 -7.12 -21.60 5.77
N GLN A 73 -7.83 -22.58 6.17
CA GLN A 73 -7.30 -23.50 7.15
C GLN A 73 -6.59 -24.72 6.64
N GLY A 74 -6.84 -25.11 5.40
CA GLY A 74 -6.13 -26.26 4.85
C GLY A 74 -4.63 -26.01 4.68
N TRP A 75 -4.27 -24.90 4.06
CA TRP A 75 -2.87 -24.60 3.70
C TRP A 75 -2.12 -23.77 4.77
N GLY A 76 -2.79 -23.15 5.72
CA GLY A 76 -2.15 -22.29 6.73
C GLY A 76 -1.06 -22.98 7.54
N VAL A 77 -1.32 -24.21 7.99
CA VAL A 77 -0.35 -25.02 8.77
C VAL A 77 0.91 -25.34 7.94
N PRO A 78 0.81 -25.98 6.75
CA PRO A 78 2.00 -26.25 5.95
C PRO A 78 2.70 -24.99 5.50
N PHE A 79 1.97 -23.90 5.21
CA PHE A 79 2.57 -22.62 4.85
C PHE A 79 3.37 -22.00 5.99
N THR A 80 2.89 -22.11 7.23
CA THR A 80 3.64 -21.67 8.42
C THR A 80 4.95 -22.42 8.55
N ASP A 81 4.95 -23.75 8.34
CA ASP A 81 6.17 -24.56 8.37
C ASP A 81 7.15 -24.15 7.26
N LEU A 82 6.66 -23.78 6.07
CA LEU A 82 7.48 -23.23 5.01
C LEU A 82 8.10 -21.88 5.41
N VAL A 83 7.32 -20.94 5.91
CA VAL A 83 7.81 -19.60 6.29
C VAL A 83 8.94 -19.69 7.32
N LYS A 84 8.83 -20.59 8.30
CA LYS A 84 9.91 -20.84 9.27
C LYS A 84 11.20 -21.31 8.59
N GLN A 85 11.11 -22.28 7.70
CA GLN A 85 12.26 -22.81 6.97
C GLN A 85 12.90 -21.74 6.07
N MET A 86 12.06 -20.91 5.41
CA MET A 86 12.52 -19.76 4.63
C MET A 86 13.26 -18.76 5.51
N HIS A 87 12.68 -18.39 6.65
CA HIS A 87 13.27 -17.47 7.61
C HIS A 87 14.66 -17.96 8.05
N ASP A 88 14.75 -19.18 8.55
CA ASP A 88 16.00 -19.74 9.05
C ASP A 88 17.09 -19.81 7.96
N SER A 89 16.68 -20.17 6.76
CA SER A 89 17.57 -20.24 5.60
C SER A 89 18.08 -18.86 5.17
N ILE A 90 17.21 -17.85 5.15
CA ILE A 90 17.53 -16.45 4.79
C ILE A 90 18.42 -15.82 5.86
N LYS A 91 18.07 -15.98 7.13
CA LYS A 91 18.84 -15.45 8.26
C LYS A 91 20.23 -16.08 8.37
N ALA A 92 20.38 -17.33 7.96
CA ALA A 92 21.69 -17.98 7.87
C ALA A 92 22.61 -17.35 6.81
N VAL A 93 22.06 -16.70 5.78
CA VAL A 93 22.83 -15.91 4.79
C VAL A 93 23.23 -14.56 5.37
N ASN A 94 22.24 -13.82 5.90
CA ASN A 94 22.45 -12.53 6.54
C ASN A 94 21.30 -12.24 7.53
N GLY A 95 21.65 -12.10 8.81
CA GLY A 95 20.70 -11.84 9.89
C GLY A 95 19.90 -10.53 9.76
N ASP A 96 20.40 -9.56 9.00
CA ASP A 96 19.72 -8.26 8.78
C ASP A 96 18.61 -8.32 7.73
N ILE A 97 18.56 -9.38 6.93
CA ILE A 97 17.50 -9.56 5.92
C ILE A 97 16.17 -9.78 6.64
N LYS A 98 15.13 -9.13 6.14
CA LYS A 98 13.78 -9.18 6.68
C LYS A 98 12.87 -10.09 5.84
N LEU A 99 12.01 -10.84 6.51
CA LEU A 99 10.98 -11.68 5.89
C LEU A 99 9.59 -11.12 6.21
N ILE A 100 8.78 -10.95 5.16
CA ILE A 100 7.41 -10.48 5.25
C ILE A 100 6.46 -11.67 5.12
N TRP A 101 5.44 -11.74 5.98
CA TRP A 101 4.25 -12.59 5.75
C TRP A 101 3.51 -12.07 4.51
N PRO A 102 3.01 -12.96 3.63
CA PRO A 102 2.49 -12.55 2.33
C PRO A 102 1.26 -11.64 2.42
N GLY A 103 1.10 -10.80 1.39
CA GLY A 103 -0.01 -9.87 1.30
C GLY A 103 -1.32 -10.56 0.95
N GLU A 104 -2.16 -10.72 1.97
CA GLU A 104 -3.55 -11.16 1.84
C GLU A 104 -4.41 -10.42 2.86
N GLU A 105 -5.69 -10.17 2.52
CA GLU A 105 -6.59 -9.43 3.41
C GLU A 105 -7.01 -10.25 4.64
N GLU A 106 -6.89 -11.58 4.57
CA GLU A 106 -7.43 -12.54 5.56
C GLU A 106 -6.36 -13.15 6.47
N TRP A 107 -5.10 -12.70 6.38
CA TRP A 107 -3.97 -13.34 7.06
C TRP A 107 -4.06 -13.38 8.60
N ILE A 108 -4.84 -12.50 9.22
CA ILE A 108 -5.00 -12.50 10.68
C ILE A 108 -5.69 -13.76 11.18
N GLU A 109 -6.62 -14.30 10.43
CA GLU A 109 -7.30 -15.54 10.77
C GLU A 109 -6.34 -16.74 10.76
N TYR A 110 -5.23 -16.68 10.03
CA TYR A 110 -4.20 -17.72 10.02
C TYR A 110 -3.49 -17.88 11.34
N PHE A 111 -3.42 -16.83 12.14
CA PHE A 111 -2.79 -16.87 13.45
C PHE A 111 -3.71 -17.34 14.56
N ASP A 112 -5.01 -17.50 14.30
CA ASP A 112 -5.99 -17.97 15.30
C ASP A 112 -5.87 -19.47 15.57
N ASP A 113 -5.25 -20.25 14.70
CA ASP A 113 -5.15 -21.71 14.79
C ASP A 113 -3.91 -22.20 15.58
N ASN A 114 -3.45 -21.46 16.61
CA ASN A 114 -2.36 -21.85 17.51
C ASN A 114 -0.95 -21.96 16.88
N ARG A 115 -0.64 -21.12 15.89
CA ARG A 115 0.68 -21.04 15.28
C ARG A 115 1.46 -19.81 15.78
N GLU A 116 1.41 -19.53 17.07
CA GLU A 116 2.12 -18.42 17.73
C GLU A 116 3.64 -18.44 17.45
N ASP A 117 4.18 -19.63 17.18
CA ASP A 117 5.59 -19.81 16.87
C ASP A 117 6.05 -19.17 15.56
N VAL A 118 5.15 -18.82 14.61
CA VAL A 118 5.51 -18.10 13.39
C VAL A 118 5.89 -16.65 13.68
N ALA A 119 5.40 -16.07 14.77
CA ALA A 119 5.65 -14.68 15.12
C ALA A 119 7.14 -14.32 15.22
N SER A 120 7.98 -15.25 15.68
CA SER A 120 9.44 -15.08 15.75
C SER A 120 10.15 -15.24 14.41
N HIS A 121 9.45 -15.64 13.36
CA HIS A 121 10.00 -15.95 12.03
C HIS A 121 9.54 -14.96 10.95
N ILE A 122 8.85 -13.89 11.32
CA ILE A 122 8.45 -12.81 10.41
C ILE A 122 8.83 -11.46 11.01
N ASP A 123 9.26 -10.53 10.18
CA ASP A 123 9.62 -9.17 10.60
C ASP A 123 8.46 -8.19 10.35
N PHE A 124 7.66 -8.41 9.32
CA PHE A 124 6.52 -7.57 8.93
C PHE A 124 5.38 -8.42 8.41
N THR A 125 4.20 -7.82 8.37
CA THR A 125 3.04 -8.38 7.65
C THR A 125 2.72 -7.51 6.44
N ALA A 126 2.16 -8.13 5.41
CA ALA A 126 1.74 -7.44 4.20
C ALA A 126 0.24 -7.50 3.99
N ILE A 127 -0.29 -6.56 3.24
CA ILE A 127 -1.66 -6.57 2.73
C ILE A 127 -1.68 -6.09 1.27
N HIS A 128 -2.67 -6.59 0.50
CA HIS A 128 -2.98 -6.15 -0.86
C HIS A 128 -4.37 -5.51 -0.91
N PRO A 129 -4.55 -4.29 -0.38
CA PRO A 129 -5.86 -3.67 -0.23
C PRO A 129 -6.37 -3.10 -1.57
N TYR A 130 -6.64 -3.96 -2.53
CA TYR A 130 -7.26 -3.56 -3.78
C TYR A 130 -8.71 -3.14 -3.56
N ILE A 131 -9.05 -1.93 -4.01
CA ILE A 131 -10.40 -1.36 -3.91
C ILE A 131 -11.01 -1.12 -5.28
N LEU A 132 -10.71 -2.00 -6.22
CA LEU A 132 -11.04 -1.92 -7.65
C LEU A 132 -12.54 -1.77 -7.93
N TRP A 133 -13.39 -2.29 -7.06
CA TRP A 133 -14.85 -2.17 -7.18
C TRP A 133 -15.41 -0.89 -6.58
N ARG A 134 -14.60 -0.12 -5.88
CA ARG A 134 -15.03 1.13 -5.26
C ARG A 134 -14.68 2.31 -6.14
N LYS A 135 -15.53 3.30 -6.09
CA LYS A 135 -15.42 4.44 -6.97
C LYS A 135 -14.20 5.32 -6.68
N TYR A 136 -13.80 5.44 -5.42
CA TYR A 136 -12.72 6.33 -4.98
C TYR A 136 -11.87 5.69 -3.87
N PRO A 137 -10.57 6.03 -3.79
CA PRO A 137 -9.68 5.51 -2.75
C PRO A 137 -10.22 5.70 -1.33
N GLU A 138 -10.77 6.87 -1.02
CA GLU A 138 -11.22 7.26 0.31
C GLU A 138 -12.49 6.52 0.78
N THR A 139 -13.22 5.91 -0.13
CA THR A 139 -14.48 5.20 0.19
C THR A 139 -14.25 3.78 0.69
N SER A 140 -13.00 3.36 0.79
CA SER A 140 -12.66 2.05 1.31
C SER A 140 -12.94 1.96 2.82
N PRO A 141 -13.62 0.91 3.31
CA PRO A 141 -13.77 0.65 4.74
C PRO A 141 -12.44 0.24 5.39
N PHE A 142 -11.41 -0.07 4.60
CA PHE A 142 -10.10 -0.48 5.09
C PHE A 142 -9.30 0.66 5.73
N TYR A 143 -9.70 1.92 5.63
CA TYR A 143 -8.86 3.01 6.09
C TYR A 143 -9.15 3.43 7.51
N ASP A 144 -10.41 3.71 7.84
CA ASP A 144 -10.75 4.19 9.18
C ASP A 144 -10.91 3.00 10.13
N GLY A 145 -9.99 2.89 11.07
CA GLY A 145 -9.98 1.84 12.08
C GLY A 145 -9.37 0.49 11.66
N PHE A 146 -9.22 0.22 10.35
CA PHE A 146 -8.66 -1.05 9.88
C PHE A 146 -7.23 -1.27 10.40
N TYR A 147 -6.31 -0.36 10.13
CA TYR A 147 -4.92 -0.50 10.59
C TYR A 147 -4.81 -0.57 12.12
N LYS A 148 -5.65 0.18 12.84
CA LYS A 148 -5.71 0.13 14.30
C LYS A 148 -6.12 -1.27 14.78
N MET A 149 -7.23 -1.78 14.27
CA MET A 149 -7.72 -3.11 14.59
C MET A 149 -6.67 -4.18 14.28
N GLN A 150 -6.05 -4.12 13.10
CA GLN A 150 -5.03 -5.06 12.68
C GLN A 150 -3.82 -5.04 13.60
N LYS A 151 -3.29 -3.86 13.92
CA LYS A 151 -2.15 -3.72 14.82
C LYS A 151 -2.46 -4.21 16.24
N GLU A 152 -3.67 -3.97 16.75
CA GLU A 152 -4.10 -4.50 18.05
C GLU A 152 -4.17 -6.04 18.05
N MET A 153 -4.66 -6.63 16.96
CA MET A 153 -4.71 -8.08 16.80
C MET A 153 -3.31 -8.70 16.71
N LEU A 154 -2.39 -8.10 15.95
CA LEU A 154 -0.99 -8.53 15.88
C LEU A 154 -0.31 -8.43 17.25
N LYS A 155 -0.48 -7.31 17.94
CA LYS A 155 0.09 -7.09 19.28
C LYS A 155 -0.37 -8.14 20.30
N LYS A 156 -1.64 -8.51 20.29
CA LYS A 156 -2.18 -9.57 21.17
C LYS A 156 -1.52 -10.94 20.95
N ARG A 157 -0.94 -11.16 19.77
CA ARG A 157 -0.29 -12.41 19.36
C ARG A 157 1.24 -12.34 19.35
N ASN A 158 1.81 -11.24 19.88
CA ASN A 158 3.26 -10.95 19.84
C ASN A 158 3.87 -10.96 18.44
N ILE A 159 3.08 -10.61 17.43
CA ILE A 159 3.51 -10.47 16.03
C ILE A 159 3.93 -9.00 15.80
N PRO A 160 4.98 -8.74 15.00
CA PRO A 160 5.36 -7.38 14.63
C PRO A 160 4.18 -6.58 14.07
N THR A 161 3.98 -5.36 14.56
CA THR A 161 2.80 -4.55 14.22
C THR A 161 2.99 -3.64 13.01
N GLU A 162 4.14 -3.66 12.37
CA GLU A 162 4.36 -2.91 11.13
C GLU A 162 3.70 -3.66 9.95
N ILE A 163 2.80 -2.97 9.25
CA ILE A 163 2.03 -3.50 8.12
C ILE A 163 2.50 -2.79 6.85
N TRP A 164 2.89 -3.56 5.84
CA TRP A 164 3.25 -3.04 4.53
C TRP A 164 2.13 -3.30 3.53
N VAL A 165 1.85 -2.32 2.68
CA VAL A 165 1.04 -2.52 1.48
C VAL A 165 2.00 -2.93 0.37
N THR A 166 2.08 -4.21 0.11
CA THR A 166 3.03 -4.74 -0.86
C THR A 166 2.49 -4.77 -2.28
N GLU A 167 1.17 -4.65 -2.43
CA GLU A 167 0.52 -4.40 -3.72
C GLU A 167 -0.73 -3.53 -3.54
N THR A 168 -0.92 -2.59 -4.44
CA THR A 168 -2.16 -1.83 -4.65
C THR A 168 -2.09 -1.11 -5.99
N GLY A 169 -3.21 -0.93 -6.67
CA GLY A 169 -3.22 -0.27 -7.95
C GLY A 169 -4.61 -0.11 -8.58
N TRP A 170 -4.67 0.58 -9.69
CA TRP A 170 -5.84 0.69 -10.57
C TRP A 170 -5.42 0.45 -12.01
N THR A 171 -6.21 -0.32 -12.72
CA THR A 171 -5.94 -0.68 -14.11
C THR A 171 -6.60 0.29 -15.09
N THR A 172 -5.95 0.51 -16.23
CA THR A 172 -6.40 1.38 -17.32
C THR A 172 -6.71 0.60 -18.61
N TYR A 173 -6.90 -0.72 -18.52
CA TYR A 173 -7.16 -1.55 -19.68
C TYR A 173 -8.43 -1.12 -20.45
N LEU A 174 -8.55 -1.55 -21.70
CA LEU A 174 -9.76 -1.33 -22.51
C LEU A 174 -10.71 -2.51 -22.34
N PRO A 175 -11.84 -2.36 -21.61
CA PRO A 175 -12.75 -3.46 -21.38
C PRO A 175 -13.42 -3.90 -22.69
N ASP A 176 -13.56 -5.21 -22.87
CA ASP A 176 -14.37 -5.81 -23.90
C ASP A 176 -15.59 -6.53 -23.32
N SER A 177 -16.43 -7.12 -24.17
CA SER A 177 -17.64 -7.83 -23.73
C SER A 177 -17.34 -9.11 -22.93
N ILE A 178 -16.13 -9.62 -23.00
CA ILE A 178 -15.71 -10.91 -22.42
C ILE A 178 -14.99 -10.70 -21.08
N ARG A 179 -14.20 -9.62 -20.95
CA ARG A 179 -13.32 -9.36 -19.81
C ARG A 179 -13.75 -8.13 -19.03
N ARG A 180 -14.70 -8.30 -18.10
CA ARG A 180 -15.21 -7.23 -17.23
C ARG A 180 -14.93 -7.52 -15.75
N HIS A 181 -13.67 -7.83 -15.42
CA HIS A 181 -13.34 -8.15 -14.03
C HIS A 181 -13.35 -6.95 -13.12
N PHE A 182 -12.75 -5.82 -13.56
CA PHE A 182 -12.64 -4.60 -12.77
C PHE A 182 -13.04 -3.39 -13.61
N PRO A 183 -13.70 -2.38 -13.04
CA PRO A 183 -13.95 -1.15 -13.77
C PRO A 183 -12.62 -0.43 -14.01
N PRO A 184 -12.20 -0.23 -15.29
CA PRO A 184 -10.98 0.50 -15.59
C PRO A 184 -11.15 1.98 -15.30
N VAL A 185 -10.03 2.64 -15.03
CA VAL A 185 -9.96 4.09 -14.89
C VAL A 185 -9.20 4.69 -16.07
N THR A 186 -9.33 6.00 -16.31
CA THR A 186 -8.44 6.69 -17.25
C THR A 186 -7.03 6.80 -16.68
N GLU A 187 -6.02 6.98 -17.52
CA GLU A 187 -4.64 7.18 -17.05
C GLU A 187 -4.51 8.41 -16.13
N TYR A 188 -5.32 9.43 -16.37
CA TYR A 188 -5.36 10.61 -15.49
C TYR A 188 -5.96 10.28 -14.14
N GLN A 189 -7.05 9.51 -14.09
CA GLN A 189 -7.63 9.02 -12.84
C GLN A 189 -6.67 8.07 -12.12
N GLN A 190 -5.93 7.22 -12.84
CA GLN A 190 -4.88 6.38 -12.25
C GLN A 190 -3.85 7.24 -11.49
N ALA A 191 -3.40 8.34 -12.09
CA ALA A 191 -2.48 9.28 -11.45
C ALA A 191 -3.07 9.93 -10.19
N GLN A 192 -4.33 10.37 -10.27
CA GLN A 192 -5.04 10.96 -9.13
C GLN A 192 -5.24 9.93 -7.99
N TYR A 193 -5.68 8.72 -8.31
CA TYR A 193 -5.93 7.66 -7.34
C TYR A 193 -4.65 7.14 -6.70
N LEU A 194 -3.55 7.09 -7.46
CA LEU A 194 -2.24 6.73 -6.93
C LEU A 194 -1.87 7.67 -5.78
N VAL A 195 -1.84 8.98 -6.00
CA VAL A 195 -1.44 9.95 -4.97
C VAL A 195 -2.40 9.90 -3.77
N ARG A 196 -3.70 9.92 -4.02
CA ARG A 196 -4.74 9.87 -2.97
C ARG A 196 -4.63 8.61 -2.13
N ASN A 197 -4.47 7.43 -2.76
CA ASN A 197 -4.34 6.15 -2.06
C ASN A 197 -3.10 6.11 -1.15
N TYR A 198 -1.96 6.58 -1.65
CA TYR A 198 -0.74 6.67 -0.83
C TYR A 198 -0.93 7.56 0.39
N LEU A 199 -1.49 8.76 0.22
CA LEU A 199 -1.70 9.68 1.33
C LEU A 199 -2.66 9.11 2.37
N VAL A 200 -3.74 8.49 1.94
CA VAL A 200 -4.74 7.89 2.82
C VAL A 200 -4.13 6.73 3.61
N GLN A 201 -3.53 5.76 2.93
CA GLN A 201 -3.02 4.57 3.60
C GLN A 201 -1.85 4.85 4.54
N LEU A 202 -0.91 5.70 4.13
CA LEU A 202 0.20 6.11 5.00
C LEU A 202 -0.28 6.92 6.21
N TYR A 203 -1.32 7.75 6.03
CA TYR A 203 -1.92 8.47 7.16
C TYR A 203 -2.52 7.49 8.18
N PHE A 204 -3.26 6.49 7.74
CA PHE A 204 -3.93 5.52 8.63
C PHE A 204 -3.02 4.42 9.17
N GLY A 205 -1.78 4.31 8.73
CA GLY A 205 -0.80 3.48 9.43
C GLY A 205 -0.07 2.41 8.63
N ALA A 206 -0.16 2.42 7.30
CA ALA A 206 0.76 1.65 6.47
C ALA A 206 2.19 2.08 6.72
N GLY A 207 3.10 1.14 6.97
CA GLY A 207 4.51 1.42 7.18
C GLY A 207 5.22 1.74 5.87
N LYS A 208 4.90 1.00 4.81
CA LYS A 208 5.38 1.20 3.43
C LYS A 208 4.32 0.82 2.42
N MET A 209 4.47 1.36 1.20
CA MET A 209 3.56 1.03 0.10
C MET A 209 4.33 0.79 -1.19
N PHE A 210 3.87 -0.19 -1.94
CA PHE A 210 4.34 -0.52 -3.27
C PHE A 210 3.16 -0.49 -4.24
N TRP A 211 3.36 0.19 -5.37
CA TRP A 211 2.37 0.24 -6.43
C TRP A 211 2.51 -0.99 -7.33
N TYR A 212 1.42 -1.65 -7.59
CA TYR A 212 1.32 -2.66 -8.64
C TYR A 212 0.78 -1.96 -9.90
N GLU A 213 1.61 -1.74 -10.94
CA GLU A 213 2.96 -2.19 -11.06
C GLU A 213 3.85 -1.14 -11.79
N LEU A 214 5.13 -1.40 -11.98
CA LEU A 214 6.03 -0.46 -12.64
C LEU A 214 5.78 -0.41 -14.15
N VAL A 215 5.78 -1.56 -14.82
CA VAL A 215 5.62 -1.70 -16.28
C VAL A 215 4.40 -2.56 -16.56
N GLU A 216 3.56 -2.14 -17.49
CA GLU A 216 2.39 -2.90 -17.92
C GLU A 216 2.76 -4.32 -18.40
N GLU A 217 1.91 -5.29 -18.08
CA GLU A 217 2.07 -6.66 -18.54
C GLU A 217 1.75 -6.84 -20.04
N PRO A 218 2.44 -7.72 -20.76
CA PRO A 218 2.31 -7.88 -22.20
C PRO A 218 1.09 -8.72 -22.64
N PHE A 219 0.01 -8.76 -21.86
CA PHE A 219 -1.17 -9.61 -22.17
C PHE A 219 -2.14 -8.97 -23.17
N GLY A 220 -1.85 -7.75 -23.65
CA GLY A 220 -2.67 -6.99 -24.57
C GLY A 220 -3.67 -6.06 -23.90
N VAL A 221 -4.09 -5.04 -24.65
CA VAL A 221 -4.85 -3.87 -24.13
C VAL A 221 -6.21 -4.20 -23.50
N HIS A 222 -6.75 -5.38 -23.76
CA HIS A 222 -8.02 -5.84 -23.19
C HIS A 222 -7.87 -6.72 -21.94
N HIS A 223 -6.64 -7.01 -21.53
CA HIS A 223 -6.40 -7.80 -20.32
C HIS A 223 -6.32 -6.87 -19.10
N PRO A 224 -7.05 -7.15 -18.01
CA PRO A 224 -7.05 -6.29 -16.83
C PRO A 224 -5.65 -6.02 -16.26
N GLU A 225 -4.79 -7.03 -16.22
CA GLU A 225 -3.42 -6.93 -15.70
C GLU A 225 -2.53 -6.00 -16.53
N SER A 226 -2.79 -5.86 -17.83
CA SER A 226 -1.98 -5.01 -18.71
C SER A 226 -2.09 -3.52 -18.44
N GLY A 227 -3.03 -3.09 -17.61
CA GLY A 227 -3.28 -1.66 -17.39
C GLY A 227 -2.75 -1.09 -16.07
N PHE A 228 -2.22 -1.92 -15.17
CA PHE A 228 -1.77 -1.47 -13.83
C PHE A 228 -0.47 -0.67 -13.87
N GLY A 229 0.42 -0.94 -14.83
CA GLY A 229 1.70 -0.28 -14.96
C GLY A 229 1.63 1.25 -15.01
N ILE A 230 2.64 1.92 -14.45
CA ILE A 230 2.85 3.36 -14.59
C ILE A 230 3.74 3.70 -15.78
N LEU A 231 4.38 2.68 -16.36
CA LEU A 231 5.10 2.73 -17.65
C LEU A 231 4.39 1.81 -18.64
N ARG A 232 4.19 2.24 -19.89
CA ARG A 232 3.57 1.41 -20.91
C ARG A 232 4.55 0.35 -21.41
N TYR A 233 4.04 -0.86 -21.59
CA TYR A 233 4.80 -1.92 -22.25
C TYR A 233 4.94 -1.64 -23.75
N ASN A 234 6.01 -0.97 -24.09
CA ASN A 234 6.40 -0.71 -25.47
C ASN A 234 7.94 -0.62 -25.56
N THR A 235 8.48 -0.52 -26.78
CA THR A 235 9.94 -0.51 -27.03
C THR A 235 10.68 0.61 -26.30
N MET A 236 9.99 1.69 -25.90
CA MET A 236 10.59 2.85 -25.24
C MET A 236 10.17 3.00 -23.77
N LEU A 237 9.34 2.09 -23.23
CA LEU A 237 8.79 2.17 -21.87
C LEU A 237 8.25 3.58 -21.56
N THR A 238 7.35 4.07 -22.42
CA THR A 238 6.84 5.44 -22.28
C THR A 238 6.05 5.62 -20.97
N VAL A 239 6.24 6.77 -20.33
CA VAL A 239 5.61 7.09 -19.04
C VAL A 239 4.12 7.38 -19.19
N LYS A 240 3.33 6.91 -18.23
CA LYS A 240 1.95 7.36 -18.02
C LYS A 240 1.91 8.56 -17.06
N PRO A 241 0.84 9.35 -17.02
CA PRO A 241 0.69 10.43 -16.04
C PRO A 241 0.94 9.97 -14.59
N ALA A 242 0.60 8.74 -14.26
CA ALA A 242 0.82 8.15 -12.94
C ALA A 242 2.31 8.11 -12.55
N ALA A 243 3.23 7.85 -13.49
CA ALA A 243 4.66 7.86 -13.18
C ALA A 243 5.18 9.26 -12.80
N VAL A 244 4.68 10.29 -13.49
CA VAL A 244 5.03 11.69 -13.18
C VAL A 244 4.48 12.08 -11.81
N ALA A 245 3.22 11.74 -11.54
CA ALA A 245 2.57 12.01 -10.26
C ALA A 245 3.27 11.27 -9.10
N PHE A 246 3.67 10.03 -9.31
CA PHE A 246 4.41 9.24 -8.33
C PHE A 246 5.77 9.86 -8.00
N ALA A 247 6.55 10.21 -9.02
CA ALA A 247 7.85 10.85 -8.85
C ALA A 247 7.75 12.19 -8.09
N ASN A 248 6.75 13.01 -8.46
CA ASN A 248 6.47 14.27 -7.78
C ASN A 248 6.03 14.06 -6.32
N MET A 249 5.13 13.12 -6.08
CA MET A 249 4.68 12.75 -4.73
C MET A 249 5.87 12.33 -3.86
N VAL A 250 6.68 11.38 -4.30
CA VAL A 250 7.86 10.94 -3.54
C VAL A 250 8.80 12.09 -3.21
N ASN A 251 9.02 13.01 -4.16
CA ASN A 251 9.87 14.16 -3.93
C ASN A 251 9.31 15.13 -2.89
N ASN A 252 8.01 15.41 -2.95
CA ASN A 252 7.37 16.40 -2.08
C ASN A 252 7.08 15.88 -0.67
N TYR A 253 6.72 14.60 -0.53
CA TYR A 253 6.27 14.06 0.75
C TYR A 253 7.33 13.35 1.59
N ARG A 254 8.53 13.12 1.08
CA ARG A 254 9.60 12.36 1.76
C ARG A 254 10.05 12.95 3.11
N TYR A 255 9.71 14.20 3.40
CA TYR A 255 10.05 14.89 4.64
C TYR A 255 8.81 15.42 5.36
N LEU A 256 7.63 15.02 4.93
CA LEU A 256 6.37 15.42 5.52
C LEU A 256 5.91 14.36 6.53
N LYS A 257 5.75 14.76 7.78
CA LYS A 257 5.19 13.93 8.85
C LYS A 257 3.71 14.28 9.04
N PRO A 258 2.78 13.33 8.89
CA PRO A 258 1.37 13.60 9.06
C PRO A 258 1.04 13.91 10.53
N ILE A 259 0.36 15.02 10.80
CA ILE A 259 -0.04 15.47 12.13
C ILE A 259 -1.53 15.48 12.36
N GLY A 260 -2.35 15.52 11.31
CA GLY A 260 -3.79 15.53 11.48
C GLY A 260 -4.60 15.38 10.20
N LYS A 261 -5.89 15.11 10.38
CA LYS A 261 -6.89 15.00 9.32
C LYS A 261 -7.68 16.29 9.23
N TYR A 262 -7.77 16.90 8.06
CA TYR A 262 -8.54 18.10 7.82
C TYR A 262 -10.05 17.90 8.13
N LEU A 263 -10.64 18.81 8.88
CA LEU A 263 -12.06 18.82 9.25
C LEU A 263 -12.88 19.50 8.17
N ALA A 264 -13.14 18.80 7.10
CA ALA A 264 -13.96 19.30 6.01
C ALA A 264 -15.42 19.54 6.44
N LYS A 265 -16.03 20.61 5.93
CA LYS A 265 -17.45 20.94 6.18
C LYS A 265 -18.43 20.01 5.47
N ASP A 266 -17.95 19.28 4.49
CA ASP A 266 -18.75 18.32 3.74
C ASP A 266 -18.05 16.93 3.70
N ARG A 267 -18.79 15.90 3.28
CA ARG A 267 -18.29 14.51 3.23
C ARG A 267 -17.51 14.17 1.96
N LYS A 268 -17.29 15.14 1.06
CA LYS A 268 -16.64 14.92 -0.23
C LYS A 268 -15.27 15.58 -0.31
N THR A 269 -14.90 16.35 0.68
CA THR A 269 -13.60 17.00 0.79
C THR A 269 -12.74 16.20 1.76
N TYR A 270 -11.54 15.85 1.34
CA TYR A 270 -10.55 15.08 2.12
C TYR A 270 -9.27 15.87 2.21
N GLY A 271 -8.56 15.73 3.31
CA GLY A 271 -7.27 16.37 3.45
C GLY A 271 -6.51 15.90 4.69
N PHE A 272 -5.20 16.08 4.62
CA PHE A 272 -4.29 15.81 5.73
C PHE A 272 -3.34 16.97 5.92
N ILE A 273 -2.95 17.20 7.17
CA ILE A 273 -1.98 18.22 7.54
C ILE A 273 -0.69 17.52 7.96
N TYR A 274 0.40 18.07 7.48
CA TYR A 274 1.75 17.59 7.72
C TYR A 274 2.62 18.68 8.33
N GLU A 275 3.64 18.27 9.06
CA GLU A 275 4.80 19.08 9.40
C GLU A 275 5.95 18.78 8.42
N ASN A 276 6.58 19.82 7.90
CA ASN A 276 7.77 19.69 7.07
C ASN A 276 9.01 19.63 7.96
N GLU A 277 9.60 18.46 8.12
CA GLU A 277 10.79 18.26 8.97
C GLU A 277 12.03 19.05 8.50
N LYS A 278 12.09 19.43 7.21
CA LYS A 278 13.18 20.27 6.69
C LYS A 278 13.00 21.76 6.94
N GLU A 279 11.76 22.21 7.12
CA GLU A 279 11.42 23.62 7.23
C GLU A 279 10.91 23.97 8.64
N SER A 280 11.59 23.46 9.66
CA SER A 280 11.31 23.77 11.08
C SER A 280 9.86 23.49 11.50
N GLY A 281 9.24 22.46 10.92
CA GLY A 281 7.86 22.10 11.22
C GLY A 281 6.79 22.93 10.52
N ALA A 282 7.15 23.67 9.44
CA ALA A 282 6.17 24.44 8.67
C ALA A 282 5.02 23.54 8.20
N PRO A 283 3.74 23.96 8.40
CA PRO A 283 2.61 23.13 8.05
C PRO A 283 2.39 23.07 6.53
N VAL A 284 2.01 21.89 6.06
CA VAL A 284 1.61 21.63 4.68
C VAL A 284 0.23 20.97 4.68
N LEU A 285 -0.71 21.51 3.93
CA LEU A 285 -2.05 20.94 3.75
C LEU A 285 -2.13 20.23 2.40
N SER A 286 -2.46 18.95 2.41
CA SER A 286 -2.88 18.23 1.19
C SER A 286 -4.38 18.05 1.22
N ILE A 287 -5.07 18.52 0.17
CA ILE A 287 -6.51 18.58 0.13
C ILE A 287 -7.04 18.28 -1.28
N TRP A 288 -8.20 17.60 -1.36
CA TRP A 288 -8.83 17.24 -2.63
C TRP A 288 -10.33 16.98 -2.46
N ARG A 289 -11.01 16.83 -3.58
CA ARG A 289 -12.42 16.42 -3.63
C ARG A 289 -12.59 14.99 -4.15
N GLU A 290 -13.66 14.35 -3.73
CA GLU A 290 -13.99 12.99 -4.19
C GLU A 290 -14.21 12.91 -5.70
N ALA A 291 -15.02 13.80 -6.28
CA ALA A 291 -15.50 13.69 -7.64
C ALA A 291 -15.71 15.00 -8.42
N ASP A 292 -16.02 16.10 -7.76
CA ASP A 292 -16.38 17.37 -8.37
C ASP A 292 -15.32 18.45 -8.12
N GLU A 293 -15.50 19.61 -8.71
CA GLU A 293 -14.69 20.79 -8.45
C GLU A 293 -15.40 21.71 -7.47
N LYS A 294 -14.67 22.34 -6.59
CA LYS A 294 -15.19 23.30 -5.62
C LYS A 294 -14.06 24.21 -5.14
N GLU A 295 -14.40 25.44 -4.87
CA GLU A 295 -13.53 26.31 -4.09
C GLU A 295 -13.73 26.05 -2.60
N GLU A 296 -12.64 25.74 -1.87
CA GLU A 296 -12.64 25.65 -0.42
C GLU A 296 -12.07 26.94 0.17
N LEU A 297 -12.81 27.53 1.09
CA LEU A 297 -12.46 28.79 1.74
C LEU A 297 -11.93 28.51 3.14
N ILE A 298 -10.65 28.81 3.37
CA ILE A 298 -10.00 28.66 4.67
C ILE A 298 -9.73 30.04 5.25
N PRO A 299 -10.27 30.36 6.45
CA PRO A 299 -9.97 31.61 7.11
C PRO A 299 -8.52 31.68 7.53
N VAL A 300 -7.83 32.79 7.22
CA VAL A 300 -6.43 33.01 7.55
C VAL A 300 -6.27 34.40 8.17
N LYS A 301 -5.53 34.44 9.27
CA LYS A 301 -5.22 35.67 10.01
C LYS A 301 -3.73 35.99 9.98
N TYR A 302 -2.92 34.98 10.07
CA TYR A 302 -1.46 35.10 10.23
C TYR A 302 -0.72 34.76 8.93
N THR A 303 -1.28 33.90 8.10
CA THR A 303 -0.77 33.50 6.80
C THR A 303 -0.69 34.71 5.84
N LYS A 304 0.48 34.87 5.19
CA LYS A 304 0.72 36.03 4.30
C LYS A 304 0.67 35.65 2.81
N SER A 305 1.11 34.47 2.47
CA SER A 305 1.13 33.97 1.11
C SER A 305 1.04 32.45 1.11
N LEU A 306 0.40 31.89 0.10
CA LEU A 306 0.23 30.46 -0.07
C LEU A 306 0.68 30.05 -1.45
N THR A 307 1.31 28.89 -1.52
CA THR A 307 1.70 28.23 -2.76
C THR A 307 1.09 26.85 -2.82
N GLY A 308 0.30 26.59 -3.86
CA GLY A 308 -0.20 25.27 -4.19
C GLY A 308 0.72 24.54 -5.17
N VAL A 309 0.78 23.21 -5.06
CA VAL A 309 1.43 22.35 -6.06
C VAL A 309 0.46 21.21 -6.39
N ASP A 310 0.22 20.98 -7.69
CA ASP A 310 -0.60 19.87 -8.14
C ASP A 310 0.19 18.55 -8.19
N ILE A 311 -0.50 17.45 -8.51
CA ILE A 311 0.10 16.10 -8.55
C ILE A 311 1.23 15.96 -9.61
N PHE A 312 1.33 16.89 -10.57
CA PHE A 312 2.37 16.91 -11.61
C PHE A 312 3.50 17.91 -11.33
N GLY A 313 3.47 18.58 -10.18
CA GLY A 313 4.50 19.55 -9.78
C GLY A 313 4.28 20.96 -10.32
N ARG A 314 3.13 21.27 -10.92
CA ARG A 314 2.82 22.63 -11.36
C ARG A 314 2.46 23.50 -10.16
N THR A 315 3.09 24.65 -10.06
CA THR A 315 2.82 25.64 -9.02
C THR A 315 1.54 26.41 -9.33
N ILE A 316 0.71 26.60 -8.32
CA ILE A 316 -0.54 27.34 -8.35
C ILE A 316 -0.47 28.39 -7.26
N GLU A 317 -0.66 29.66 -7.61
CA GLU A 317 -0.82 30.73 -6.64
C GLU A 317 -2.20 30.61 -5.97
N ILE A 318 -2.23 30.64 -4.65
CA ILE A 318 -3.46 30.57 -3.87
C ILE A 318 -3.81 31.97 -3.40
N PRO A 319 -4.87 32.61 -3.92
CA PRO A 319 -5.23 33.97 -3.51
C PRO A 319 -5.74 34.00 -2.07
N ILE A 320 -5.37 35.07 -1.36
CA ILE A 320 -5.93 35.43 -0.06
C ILE A 320 -6.75 36.72 -0.26
N ILE A 321 -8.07 36.62 -0.12
CA ILE A 321 -8.99 37.71 -0.33
C ILE A 321 -9.84 37.85 0.92
N ASP A 322 -9.93 39.08 1.49
CA ASP A 322 -10.73 39.39 2.69
C ASP A 322 -10.45 38.41 3.88
N GLY A 323 -9.20 38.01 4.06
CA GLY A 323 -8.80 37.08 5.13
C GLY A 323 -9.20 35.63 4.89
N MET A 324 -9.51 35.26 3.64
CA MET A 324 -9.84 33.90 3.23
C MET A 324 -8.85 33.41 2.17
N ALA A 325 -8.30 32.25 2.35
CA ALA A 325 -7.55 31.52 1.32
C ALA A 325 -8.53 30.77 0.41
N HIS A 326 -8.40 30.97 -0.89
CA HIS A 326 -9.28 30.41 -1.92
C HIS A 326 -8.61 29.21 -2.61
N LEU A 327 -8.92 27.98 -2.18
CA LEU A 327 -8.30 26.74 -2.67
C LEU A 327 -9.15 26.11 -3.78
N PRO A 328 -8.65 26.03 -5.03
CA PRO A 328 -9.38 25.37 -6.11
C PRO A 328 -9.22 23.84 -5.98
N LEU A 329 -10.24 23.18 -5.44
CA LEU A 329 -10.24 21.74 -5.23
C LEU A 329 -10.82 20.99 -6.42
N SER A 330 -10.21 19.87 -6.73
CA SER A 330 -10.66 18.89 -7.72
C SER A 330 -10.39 17.46 -7.24
N MET A 331 -10.54 16.49 -8.12
CA MET A 331 -10.12 15.09 -7.86
C MET A 331 -8.61 14.93 -7.70
N SER A 332 -7.82 15.89 -8.16
CA SER A 332 -6.37 15.91 -7.96
C SER A 332 -6.03 16.49 -6.60
N VAL A 333 -5.05 15.88 -5.93
CA VAL A 333 -4.53 16.43 -4.68
C VAL A 333 -3.84 17.77 -4.96
N LEU A 334 -4.24 18.79 -4.21
CA LEU A 334 -3.57 20.08 -4.11
C LEU A 334 -2.76 20.09 -2.82
N THR A 335 -1.45 20.24 -2.92
CA THR A 335 -0.55 20.37 -1.78
C THR A 335 -0.22 21.84 -1.56
N VAL A 336 -0.59 22.41 -0.42
CA VAL A 336 -0.49 23.85 -0.13
C VAL A 336 0.48 24.07 1.01
N SER A 337 1.47 24.91 0.77
CA SER A 337 2.45 25.38 1.75
C SER A 337 2.32 26.88 2.01
N GLY A 338 2.92 27.35 3.11
CA GLY A 338 2.93 28.75 3.51
C GLY A 338 1.89 29.13 4.57
N PHE A 339 1.08 28.16 5.03
CA PHE A 339 0.18 28.40 6.16
C PHE A 339 0.96 28.72 7.45
N ASP A 340 0.38 29.59 8.27
CA ASP A 340 0.73 29.66 9.68
C ASP A 340 -0.03 28.56 10.45
N MET A 341 0.64 27.90 11.40
CA MET A 341 0.02 26.82 12.16
C MET A 341 -1.18 27.30 12.98
N ASP A 342 -1.17 28.52 13.45
CA ASP A 342 -2.29 29.10 14.21
C ASP A 342 -3.57 29.27 13.36
N ASP A 343 -3.45 29.38 12.04
CA ASP A 343 -4.59 29.40 11.14
C ASP A 343 -5.17 28.00 10.89
N LEU A 344 -4.37 26.96 11.06
CA LEU A 344 -4.78 25.56 10.82
C LEU A 344 -5.22 24.79 12.08
N LYS A 345 -4.78 25.17 13.28
CA LYS A 345 -4.92 24.40 14.53
C LYS A 345 -6.35 23.96 14.89
N ASN A 346 -7.37 24.71 14.45
CA ASN A 346 -8.78 24.38 14.69
C ASN A 346 -9.45 23.72 13.48
N LEU A 347 -8.71 23.44 12.42
CA LEU A 347 -9.20 22.89 11.15
C LEU A 347 -8.82 21.43 10.94
N TYR A 348 -8.20 20.78 11.92
CA TYR A 348 -7.88 19.37 11.82
C TYR A 348 -8.06 18.63 13.14
N GLU A 349 -8.35 17.34 13.00
CA GLU A 349 -8.31 16.37 14.07
C GLU A 349 -6.87 15.83 14.18
N PRO A 350 -6.21 15.94 15.35
CA PRO A 350 -4.85 15.41 15.50
C PRO A 350 -4.76 13.93 15.19
N LYS A 351 -3.67 13.53 14.55
CA LYS A 351 -3.41 12.12 14.26
C LYS A 351 -3.25 11.34 15.57
N GLU A 352 -4.07 10.30 15.75
CA GLU A 352 -3.87 9.36 16.84
C GLU A 352 -2.51 8.64 16.67
N GLN A 353 -1.77 8.52 17.76
CA GLN A 353 -0.54 7.72 17.78
C GLN A 353 -0.94 6.26 18.09
N TYR A 354 -0.72 5.37 17.13
CA TYR A 354 -0.98 3.95 17.28
C TYR A 354 0.31 3.15 17.49
#